data_56abc97e5c2f8bfa0a863ef391427b1c
#
_entry.id   56abc97e5c2f8bfa0a863ef391427b1c
#
_cell.length_a   1.000
_cell.length_b   1.000
_cell.length_c   1.000
_cell.angle_alpha   90.00
_cell.angle_beta   90.00
_cell.angle_gamma   90.00
#
_symmetry.space_group_name_H-M   'P 1'
#
loop_
_entity.id
_entity.type
_entity.pdbx_description
1 polymer ?
#
loop_
_entity_poly.entity_id
_entity_poly.type
_entity_poly.pdbx_seq_one_letter_code
_entity_poly.pdbx_strand_id
1 'polypeptide(L)'
;MHLNLIDAAVGAALALAFPAALVGLSDSASPNREPAIADTVEVRAVQIDYPRPGEFLAAGSPIATPVEPITVRPFHIMKQQVGAAEYGRCVASGACRSADVPAVEAIDTPVAGVSYLDATAYADWYSNETGYVWRLPTAEEAAAAAGERFSGDAFSGAAADPSNPAATWIRRYREEAAAKRPADPQLKPRGFYGANVNGVEDFGGNVWEWTSTCYVRTTLASDRLSIEHATDNCGVHVIEGRHRAYMSNFIRDGKSGGCAAGTPPEHLGFRLVREDTRFPAIAWTMARLRALLPSFRSADS
;
A
#
# COMPACT_ATOMS: atom_id res chain seq x y z
N MET A 1 81.48 -41.27 42.09
CA MET A 1 81.55 -40.88 43.49
C MET A 1 80.69 -39.68 43.74
N HIS A 2 79.68 -39.86 44.55
CA HIS A 2 78.96 -38.87 45.40
C HIS A 2 78.18 -37.75 44.73
N LEU A 3 77.07 -37.61 45.03
CA LEU A 3 76.04 -37.40 46.08
C LEU A 3 75.05 -36.30 45.63
N ASN A 4 73.83 -36.68 45.60
CA ASN A 4 72.62 -36.00 46.04
C ASN A 4 72.74 -34.59 46.57
N LEU A 5 71.81 -33.73 46.17
CA LEU A 5 71.02 -33.02 47.12
C LEU A 5 69.76 -32.47 46.45
N ILE A 6 68.67 -32.77 47.07
CA ILE A 6 67.31 -32.32 46.83
C ILE A 6 67.24 -30.88 47.31
N ASP A 7 66.64 -29.96 46.47
CA ASP A 7 66.16 -28.73 47.01
C ASP A 7 64.78 -28.41 46.44
N ALA A 8 63.90 -28.30 47.39
CA ALA A 8 62.46 -27.94 47.16
C ALA A 8 62.32 -26.44 46.87
N ALA A 9 61.83 -26.09 45.71
CA ALA A 9 61.49 -24.76 45.42
C ALA A 9 59.97 -24.57 45.62
N VAL A 10 59.64 -23.74 46.62
CA VAL A 10 58.27 -23.25 46.92
C VAL A 10 57.80 -22.36 45.81
N GLY A 11 56.78 -22.81 45.08
CA GLY A 11 56.12 -22.00 44.07
C GLY A 11 55.15 -21.06 44.70
N ALA A 12 55.43 -19.74 44.64
CA ALA A 12 54.50 -18.70 44.98
C ALA A 12 53.48 -18.51 43.82
N ALA A 13 52.26 -18.90 44.07
CA ALA A 13 51.13 -18.60 43.14
C ALA A 13 50.76 -17.14 43.28
N LEU A 14 51.12 -16.33 42.29
CA LEU A 14 50.55 -15.00 42.12
C LEU A 14 49.11 -15.13 41.56
N ALA A 15 48.14 -14.90 42.42
CA ALA A 15 46.75 -14.72 42.02
C ALA A 15 46.59 -13.30 41.40
N LEU A 16 46.56 -13.23 40.07
CA LEU A 16 46.14 -12.03 39.36
C LEU A 16 44.61 -11.93 39.46
N ALA A 17 44.14 -11.07 40.37
CA ALA A 17 42.77 -10.64 40.43
C ALA A 17 42.47 -9.72 39.23
N PHE A 18 41.78 -10.20 38.21
CA PHE A 18 41.18 -9.36 37.20
C PHE A 18 39.94 -8.73 37.79
N PRO A 19 39.78 -7.39 37.72
CA PRO A 19 38.51 -6.76 38.03
C PRO A 19 37.53 -7.14 36.91
N ALA A 20 36.49 -7.90 37.22
CA ALA A 20 35.35 -8.09 36.35
C ALA A 20 34.68 -6.74 36.19
N ALA A 21 34.99 -6.05 35.10
CA ALA A 21 34.18 -4.94 34.64
C ALA A 21 32.81 -5.51 34.24
N LEU A 22 31.82 -5.32 35.09
CA LEU A 22 30.42 -5.46 34.77
C LEU A 22 30.11 -4.42 33.68
N VAL A 23 30.29 -4.81 32.42
CA VAL A 23 29.68 -4.12 31.30
C VAL A 23 28.19 -4.39 31.46
N GLY A 24 27.47 -3.37 31.94
CA GLY A 24 26.03 -3.37 31.96
C GLY A 24 25.54 -3.51 30.50
N LEU A 25 25.20 -4.75 30.13
CA LEU A 25 24.37 -5.00 28.96
C LEU A 25 23.01 -4.34 29.24
N SER A 26 22.85 -3.14 28.71
CA SER A 26 21.56 -2.48 28.62
C SER A 26 20.71 -3.36 27.73
N ASP A 27 19.92 -4.21 28.34
CA ASP A 27 18.93 -5.07 27.71
C ASP A 27 17.80 -4.16 27.21
N SER A 28 17.99 -3.59 26.02
CA SER A 28 17.00 -2.76 25.31
C SER A 28 16.39 -3.49 24.14
N ALA A 29 16.38 -4.80 24.17
CA ALA A 29 15.58 -5.61 23.27
C ALA A 29 14.47 -6.27 24.08
N SER A 30 13.31 -5.65 24.17
CA SER A 30 12.09 -6.37 24.54
C SER A 30 11.77 -7.37 23.45
N PRO A 31 12.09 -8.67 23.65
CA PRO A 31 11.66 -9.69 22.70
C PRO A 31 10.21 -10.04 23.03
N ASN A 32 9.31 -9.88 22.11
CA ASN A 32 7.89 -10.26 22.13
C ASN A 32 6.88 -9.15 22.38
N ARG A 33 6.97 -8.04 21.66
CA ARG A 33 5.74 -7.32 21.37
C ARG A 33 5.20 -7.91 20.08
N GLU A 34 4.11 -8.69 20.16
CA GLU A 34 3.35 -9.03 18.97
C GLU A 34 3.13 -7.75 18.15
N PRO A 35 3.39 -7.78 16.83
CA PRO A 35 3.17 -6.58 16.02
C PRO A 35 1.72 -6.15 16.21
N ALA A 36 1.51 -4.89 16.56
CA ALA A 36 0.18 -4.34 16.70
C ALA A 36 -0.53 -4.50 15.36
N ILE A 37 -1.60 -5.28 15.35
CA ILE A 37 -2.44 -5.45 14.18
C ILE A 37 -3.18 -4.13 13.96
N ALA A 38 -3.15 -3.61 12.73
CA ALA A 38 -3.85 -2.38 12.39
C ALA A 38 -5.35 -2.52 12.61
N ASP A 39 -5.99 -1.46 13.09
CA ASP A 39 -7.43 -1.39 13.21
C ASP A 39 -8.09 -1.56 11.84
N THR A 40 -9.07 -2.45 11.78
CA THR A 40 -9.86 -2.68 10.58
C THR A 40 -11.34 -2.39 10.84
N VAL A 41 -12.04 -2.01 9.79
CA VAL A 41 -13.49 -1.93 9.78
C VAL A 41 -14.04 -3.02 8.85
N GLU A 42 -15.17 -3.60 9.21
CA GLU A 42 -15.91 -4.51 8.36
C GLU A 42 -16.81 -3.72 7.42
N VAL A 43 -16.54 -3.82 6.12
CA VAL A 43 -17.47 -3.37 5.09
C VAL A 43 -18.43 -4.51 4.81
N ARG A 44 -19.72 -4.28 5.11
CA ARG A 44 -20.76 -5.30 4.92
C ARG A 44 -21.02 -5.54 3.43
N ALA A 45 -21.65 -6.67 3.12
CA ALA A 45 -22.14 -6.92 1.76
C ALA A 45 -22.99 -5.75 1.27
N VAL A 46 -22.64 -5.19 0.14
CA VAL A 46 -23.33 -4.03 -0.43
C VAL A 46 -23.45 -4.17 -1.95
N GLN A 47 -24.58 -3.71 -2.47
CA GLN A 47 -24.76 -3.52 -3.91
C GLN A 47 -24.49 -2.05 -4.23
N ILE A 48 -23.64 -1.79 -5.22
CA ILE A 48 -23.30 -0.46 -5.67
C ILE A 48 -23.43 -0.37 -7.19
N ASP A 49 -23.85 0.79 -7.68
CA ASP A 49 -23.76 1.11 -9.10
C ASP A 49 -22.30 1.51 -9.41
N TYR A 50 -21.61 0.62 -10.08
CA TYR A 50 -20.17 0.71 -10.24
C TYR A 50 -19.77 1.03 -11.67
N PRO A 51 -19.17 2.19 -11.93
CA PRO A 51 -18.55 2.48 -13.21
C PRO A 51 -17.27 1.63 -13.33
N ARG A 52 -17.23 0.72 -14.30
CA ARG A 52 -16.09 -0.16 -14.51
C ARG A 52 -14.82 0.62 -14.77
N PRO A 53 -13.67 0.26 -14.18
CA PRO A 53 -12.40 0.94 -14.47
C PRO A 53 -11.90 0.58 -15.87
N GLY A 54 -11.17 1.52 -16.49
CA GLY A 54 -10.50 1.28 -17.76
C GLY A 54 -11.07 2.10 -18.93
N GLU A 55 -10.65 1.74 -20.13
CA GLU A 55 -11.07 2.37 -21.36
C GLU A 55 -12.08 1.49 -22.11
N PHE A 56 -13.18 2.06 -22.52
CA PHE A 56 -14.20 1.38 -23.31
C PHE A 56 -14.28 1.97 -24.71
N LEU A 57 -14.20 1.10 -25.71
CA LEU A 57 -14.26 1.45 -27.12
C LEU A 57 -15.48 0.80 -27.77
N ALA A 58 -16.17 1.54 -28.65
CA ALA A 58 -17.18 1.01 -29.55
C ALA A 58 -16.88 1.51 -30.96
N ALA A 59 -16.82 0.62 -31.95
CA ALA A 59 -16.42 0.95 -33.33
C ALA A 59 -15.12 1.76 -33.40
N GLY A 60 -14.13 1.44 -32.55
CA GLY A 60 -12.83 2.10 -32.46
C GLY A 60 -12.81 3.48 -31.80
N SER A 61 -13.94 3.96 -31.28
CA SER A 61 -14.03 5.26 -30.62
C SER A 61 -14.25 5.08 -29.10
N PRO A 62 -13.62 5.90 -28.24
CA PRO A 62 -13.89 5.90 -26.81
C PRO A 62 -15.36 6.21 -26.50
N ILE A 63 -15.95 5.47 -25.58
CA ILE A 63 -17.29 5.68 -25.08
C ILE A 63 -17.29 5.90 -23.56
N ALA A 64 -18.43 6.37 -23.05
CA ALA A 64 -18.58 6.46 -21.60
C ALA A 64 -18.50 5.07 -20.96
N THR A 65 -17.86 5.01 -19.81
CA THR A 65 -17.75 3.77 -19.03
C THR A 65 -19.12 3.21 -18.65
N PRO A 66 -19.40 1.94 -18.93
CA PRO A 66 -20.62 1.30 -18.46
C PRO A 66 -20.71 1.31 -16.93
N VAL A 67 -21.90 1.61 -16.42
CA VAL A 67 -22.22 1.52 -14.99
C VAL A 67 -23.05 0.25 -14.79
N GLU A 68 -22.59 -0.62 -13.92
CA GLU A 68 -23.22 -1.91 -13.65
C GLU A 68 -23.50 -2.06 -12.15
N PRO A 69 -24.65 -2.63 -11.76
CA PRO A 69 -24.86 -3.03 -10.38
C PRO A 69 -23.99 -4.22 -10.04
N ILE A 70 -23.07 -4.05 -9.09
CA ILE A 70 -22.23 -5.12 -8.58
C ILE A 70 -22.52 -5.38 -7.11
N THR A 71 -22.33 -6.62 -6.66
CA THR A 71 -22.41 -6.98 -5.24
C THR A 71 -21.00 -7.25 -4.72
N VAL A 72 -20.55 -6.42 -3.81
CA VAL A 72 -19.29 -6.61 -3.10
C VAL A 72 -19.54 -7.46 -1.85
N ARG A 73 -18.78 -8.55 -1.68
CA ARG A 73 -18.84 -9.41 -0.51
C ARG A 73 -18.28 -8.69 0.73
N PRO A 74 -18.65 -9.10 1.96
CA PRO A 74 -18.07 -8.52 3.16
C PRO A 74 -16.55 -8.72 3.20
N PHE A 75 -15.84 -7.72 3.70
CA PHE A 75 -14.39 -7.77 3.87
C PHE A 75 -13.93 -6.84 5.00
N HIS A 76 -12.73 -7.06 5.51
CA HIS A 76 -12.09 -6.19 6.50
C HIS A 76 -11.02 -5.32 5.84
N ILE A 77 -11.15 -4.01 5.98
CA ILE A 77 -10.18 -3.04 5.45
C ILE A 77 -9.59 -2.21 6.58
N MET A 78 -8.32 -1.81 6.45
CA MET A 78 -7.70 -0.89 7.40
C MET A 78 -8.56 0.37 7.53
N LYS A 79 -8.85 0.75 8.78
CA LYS A 79 -9.59 1.96 9.09
C LYS A 79 -8.88 3.20 8.57
N GLN A 80 -7.55 3.24 8.73
CA GLN A 80 -6.68 4.31 8.29
C GLN A 80 -5.75 3.84 7.17
N GLN A 81 -5.20 4.78 6.43
CA GLN A 81 -4.10 4.58 5.49
C GLN A 81 -2.86 4.06 6.25
N VAL A 82 -1.98 3.31 5.61
CA VAL A 82 -0.73 2.87 6.23
C VAL A 82 0.09 4.09 6.63
N GLY A 83 0.50 4.14 7.90
CA GLY A 83 1.26 5.26 8.46
C GLY A 83 2.72 5.25 8.05
N ALA A 84 3.32 6.43 7.98
CA ALA A 84 4.74 6.59 7.64
C ALA A 84 5.66 5.85 8.63
N ALA A 85 5.33 5.88 9.93
CA ALA A 85 6.09 5.16 10.96
C ALA A 85 5.93 3.64 10.82
N GLU A 86 4.74 3.15 10.44
CA GLU A 86 4.48 1.73 10.19
C GLU A 86 5.27 1.24 8.99
N TYR A 87 5.24 2.01 7.90
CA TYR A 87 6.03 1.73 6.70
C TYR A 87 7.54 1.77 7.00
N GLY A 88 7.99 2.71 7.82
CA GLY A 88 9.39 2.83 8.26
C GLY A 88 9.91 1.57 8.96
N ARG A 89 9.05 0.81 9.66
CA ARG A 89 9.45 -0.49 10.23
C ARG A 89 9.76 -1.53 9.16
N CYS A 90 8.98 -1.56 8.08
CA CYS A 90 9.27 -2.42 6.94
C CYS A 90 10.60 -2.03 6.27
N VAL A 91 10.86 -0.74 6.12
CA VAL A 91 12.15 -0.25 5.58
C VAL A 91 13.31 -0.67 6.48
N ALA A 92 13.16 -0.50 7.80
CA ALA A 92 14.18 -0.88 8.79
C ALA A 92 14.46 -2.39 8.80
N SER A 93 13.47 -3.22 8.50
CA SER A 93 13.65 -4.68 8.34
C SER A 93 14.35 -5.08 7.03
N GLY A 94 14.53 -4.14 6.10
CA GLY A 94 15.10 -4.39 4.77
C GLY A 94 14.10 -4.98 3.75
N ALA A 95 12.84 -5.14 4.10
CA ALA A 95 11.81 -5.70 3.21
C ALA A 95 11.21 -4.66 2.25
N CYS A 96 11.19 -3.38 2.65
CA CYS A 96 10.68 -2.30 1.84
C CYS A 96 11.77 -1.30 1.46
N ARG A 97 11.60 -0.64 0.31
CA ARG A 97 12.39 0.54 -0.08
C ARG A 97 11.88 1.77 0.67
N SER A 98 12.76 2.74 0.94
CA SER A 98 12.34 4.02 1.52
C SER A 98 11.30 4.72 0.64
N ALA A 99 10.31 5.35 1.25
CA ALA A 99 9.36 6.21 0.55
C ALA A 99 10.06 7.50 0.05
N ASP A 100 9.57 8.08 -1.05
CA ASP A 100 10.17 9.29 -1.63
C ASP A 100 9.76 10.57 -0.85
N VAL A 101 8.62 10.53 -0.15
CA VAL A 101 8.19 11.62 0.74
C VAL A 101 8.61 11.27 2.17
N PRO A 102 9.47 12.07 2.81
CA PRO A 102 9.88 11.82 4.18
C PRO A 102 8.70 11.89 5.15
N ALA A 103 8.75 11.06 6.20
CA ALA A 103 7.80 11.17 7.31
C ALA A 103 7.93 12.56 7.98
N VAL A 104 6.80 13.13 8.35
CA VAL A 104 6.78 14.38 9.14
C VAL A 104 7.02 13.99 10.60
N GLU A 105 8.11 14.51 11.19
CA GLU A 105 8.40 14.23 12.60
C GLU A 105 7.27 14.69 13.52
N ALA A 106 6.99 13.88 14.53
CA ALA A 106 5.97 14.13 15.56
C ALA A 106 4.52 14.18 15.03
N ILE A 107 4.25 13.87 13.75
CA ILE A 107 2.91 13.81 13.18
C ILE A 107 2.66 12.42 12.61
N ASP A 108 1.57 11.79 13.02
CA ASP A 108 1.14 10.50 12.48
C ASP A 108 0.49 10.68 11.11
N THR A 109 1.34 10.81 10.08
CA THR A 109 0.89 10.96 8.68
C THR A 109 0.83 9.62 7.96
N PRO A 110 0.02 9.47 6.90
CA PRO A 110 0.13 8.33 6.02
C PRO A 110 1.49 8.31 5.32
N VAL A 111 1.94 7.12 4.93
CA VAL A 111 3.07 6.99 4.02
C VAL A 111 2.71 7.59 2.67
N ALA A 112 3.64 8.34 2.08
CA ALA A 112 3.45 8.99 0.80
C ALA A 112 4.68 8.83 -0.11
N GLY A 113 4.49 8.89 -1.42
CA GLY A 113 5.59 8.68 -2.36
C GLY A 113 6.02 7.22 -2.45
N VAL A 114 5.06 6.32 -2.53
CA VAL A 114 5.25 4.87 -2.71
C VAL A 114 4.57 4.39 -3.98
N SER A 115 5.24 3.49 -4.69
CA SER A 115 4.72 2.84 -5.89
C SER A 115 3.82 1.65 -5.57
N TYR A 116 3.15 1.09 -6.57
CA TYR A 116 2.42 -0.17 -6.44
C TYR A 116 3.31 -1.31 -5.93
N LEU A 117 4.55 -1.39 -6.45
CA LEU A 117 5.51 -2.42 -6.05
C LEU A 117 5.95 -2.25 -4.58
N ASP A 118 6.05 -1.02 -4.09
CA ASP A 118 6.35 -0.76 -2.69
C ASP A 118 5.18 -1.13 -1.78
N ALA A 119 3.96 -0.84 -2.21
CA ALA A 119 2.74 -1.16 -1.46
C ALA A 119 2.52 -2.68 -1.36
N THR A 120 2.80 -3.43 -2.44
CA THR A 120 2.74 -4.91 -2.42
C THR A 120 3.84 -5.51 -1.55
N ALA A 121 5.06 -5.00 -1.63
CA ALA A 121 6.15 -5.45 -0.75
C ALA A 121 5.82 -5.24 0.74
N TYR A 122 5.19 -4.11 1.07
CA TYR A 122 4.70 -3.87 2.43
C TYR A 122 3.60 -4.86 2.83
N ALA A 123 2.64 -5.13 1.95
CA ALA A 123 1.55 -6.08 2.22
C ALA A 123 2.10 -7.49 2.51
N ASP A 124 3.10 -7.94 1.74
CA ASP A 124 3.77 -9.22 1.95
C ASP A 124 4.53 -9.25 3.28
N TRP A 125 5.29 -8.21 3.57
CA TRP A 125 6.01 -8.07 4.84
C TRP A 125 5.03 -8.07 6.03
N TYR A 126 3.98 -7.26 5.96
CA TYR A 126 3.00 -7.13 7.03
C TYR A 126 2.20 -8.42 7.26
N SER A 127 1.95 -9.16 6.19
CA SER A 127 1.37 -10.50 6.28
C SER A 127 2.27 -11.46 7.05
N ASN A 128 3.58 -11.43 6.77
CA ASN A 128 4.55 -12.26 7.49
C ASN A 128 4.69 -11.86 8.97
N GLU A 129 4.64 -10.56 9.26
CA GLU A 129 4.74 -10.05 10.62
C GLU A 129 3.52 -10.40 11.49
N THR A 130 2.32 -10.32 10.91
CA THR A 130 1.07 -10.46 11.67
C THR A 130 0.47 -11.86 11.61
N GLY A 131 0.89 -12.70 10.66
CA GLY A 131 0.32 -14.03 10.42
C GLY A 131 -1.08 -14.02 9.79
N TYR A 132 -1.57 -12.86 9.34
CA TYR A 132 -2.77 -12.71 8.52
C TYR A 132 -2.37 -12.43 7.07
N VAL A 133 -3.24 -12.77 6.14
CA VAL A 133 -3.05 -12.38 4.74
C VAL A 133 -3.54 -10.93 4.58
N TRP A 134 -2.63 -10.05 4.19
CA TRP A 134 -2.94 -8.67 3.85
C TRP A 134 -2.63 -8.42 2.38
N ARG A 135 -3.50 -7.67 1.74
CA ARG A 135 -3.37 -7.30 0.32
C ARG A 135 -3.92 -5.92 0.04
N LEU A 136 -3.57 -5.36 -1.10
CA LEU A 136 -4.27 -4.19 -1.59
C LEU A 136 -5.75 -4.50 -1.87
N PRO A 137 -6.68 -3.56 -1.65
CA PRO A 137 -8.07 -3.71 -2.05
C PRO A 137 -8.18 -3.83 -3.57
N THR A 138 -9.20 -4.50 -4.07
CA THR A 138 -9.62 -4.31 -5.45
C THR A 138 -10.26 -2.92 -5.60
N ALA A 139 -10.38 -2.40 -6.82
CA ALA A 139 -11.06 -1.12 -7.06
C ALA A 139 -12.55 -1.18 -6.65
N GLU A 140 -13.19 -2.34 -6.77
CA GLU A 140 -14.56 -2.57 -6.30
C GLU A 140 -14.67 -2.52 -4.78
N GLU A 141 -13.72 -3.16 -4.07
CA GLU A 141 -13.63 -3.08 -2.61
C GLU A 141 -13.33 -1.66 -2.14
N ALA A 142 -12.43 -0.97 -2.83
CA ALA A 142 -12.13 0.44 -2.52
C ALA A 142 -13.37 1.33 -2.73
N ALA A 143 -14.14 1.12 -3.81
CA ALA A 143 -15.39 1.84 -4.06
C ALA A 143 -16.45 1.55 -2.97
N ALA A 144 -16.62 0.29 -2.59
CA ALA A 144 -17.52 -0.10 -1.51
C ALA A 144 -17.08 0.50 -0.17
N ALA A 145 -15.80 0.46 0.14
CA ALA A 145 -15.23 1.05 1.36
C ALA A 145 -15.38 2.57 1.41
N ALA A 146 -15.26 3.24 0.27
CA ALA A 146 -15.42 4.69 0.14
C ALA A 146 -16.84 5.16 0.45
N GLY A 147 -17.84 4.32 0.20
CA GLY A 147 -19.25 4.69 0.43
C GLY A 147 -19.62 5.98 -0.29
N GLU A 148 -20.16 6.95 0.45
CA GLU A 148 -20.57 8.25 -0.07
C GLU A 148 -19.42 9.12 -0.60
N ARG A 149 -18.19 8.76 -0.31
CA ARG A 149 -16.99 9.47 -0.81
C ARG A 149 -16.46 8.90 -2.11
N PHE A 150 -17.06 7.82 -2.61
CA PHE A 150 -16.63 7.24 -3.87
C PHE A 150 -16.88 8.21 -5.03
N SER A 151 -15.89 8.37 -5.88
CA SER A 151 -15.99 9.11 -7.14
C SER A 151 -15.31 8.28 -8.22
N GLY A 152 -16.07 7.88 -9.24
CA GLY A 152 -15.49 7.20 -10.40
C GLY A 152 -14.47 8.05 -11.14
N ASP A 153 -14.20 7.71 -12.40
CA ASP A 153 -13.28 8.50 -13.22
C ASP A 153 -13.68 9.97 -13.25
N ALA A 154 -12.72 10.88 -13.25
CA ALA A 154 -12.92 12.33 -13.18
C ALA A 154 -13.96 12.86 -14.18
N PHE A 155 -14.21 12.12 -15.23
CA PHE A 155 -15.16 12.44 -16.28
C PHE A 155 -16.32 11.44 -16.41
N SER A 156 -16.50 10.54 -15.44
CA SER A 156 -17.65 9.65 -15.40
C SER A 156 -18.93 10.46 -15.12
N GLY A 157 -20.02 10.14 -15.81
CA GLY A 157 -21.34 10.76 -15.56
C GLY A 157 -21.71 11.99 -16.36
N ALA A 158 -20.88 12.56 -17.25
CA ALA A 158 -21.40 13.51 -18.24
C ALA A 158 -21.97 12.76 -19.43
N ALA A 159 -23.14 13.14 -19.80
CA ALA A 159 -23.70 12.75 -21.08
C ALA A 159 -22.67 13.05 -22.18
N ALA A 160 -22.10 11.99 -22.77
CA ALA A 160 -21.28 12.16 -23.94
C ALA A 160 -22.15 12.78 -25.02
N ASP A 161 -21.71 13.90 -25.61
CA ASP A 161 -22.31 14.37 -26.83
C ASP A 161 -21.87 13.37 -27.93
N PRO A 162 -22.77 12.53 -28.46
CA PRO A 162 -22.39 11.54 -29.44
C PRO A 162 -21.80 12.14 -30.72
N SER A 163 -22.13 13.43 -30.98
CA SER A 163 -21.66 14.18 -32.14
C SER A 163 -20.30 14.82 -31.95
N ASN A 164 -19.86 15.04 -30.68
CA ASN A 164 -18.57 15.64 -30.39
C ASN A 164 -18.04 15.21 -29.00
N PRO A 165 -17.43 14.03 -28.90
CA PRO A 165 -16.83 13.55 -27.67
C PRO A 165 -15.76 14.51 -27.10
N ALA A 166 -15.03 15.21 -27.99
CA ALA A 166 -14.01 16.17 -27.58
C ALA A 166 -14.58 17.40 -26.89
N ALA A 167 -15.77 17.89 -27.30
CA ALA A 167 -16.40 19.03 -26.66
C ALA A 167 -16.84 18.71 -25.22
N THR A 168 -17.32 17.50 -24.97
CA THR A 168 -17.66 17.01 -23.64
C THR A 168 -16.40 16.96 -22.75
N TRP A 169 -15.31 16.45 -23.28
CA TRP A 169 -14.04 16.38 -22.56
C TRP A 169 -13.47 17.77 -22.25
N ILE A 170 -13.47 18.70 -23.22
CA ILE A 170 -13.01 20.09 -23.03
C ILE A 170 -13.87 20.83 -22.01
N ARG A 171 -15.18 20.66 -22.03
CA ARG A 171 -16.08 21.28 -21.06
C ARG A 171 -15.73 20.84 -19.64
N ARG A 172 -15.56 19.56 -19.41
CA ARG A 172 -15.23 19.00 -18.10
C ARG A 172 -13.86 19.40 -17.61
N TYR A 173 -12.88 19.38 -18.50
CA TYR A 173 -11.55 19.91 -18.17
C TYR A 173 -11.66 21.36 -17.69
N ARG A 174 -12.49 22.18 -18.37
CA ARG A 174 -12.73 23.56 -17.96
C ARG A 174 -13.47 23.67 -16.63
N GLU A 175 -14.46 22.83 -16.38
CA GLU A 175 -15.20 22.77 -15.11
C GLU A 175 -14.29 22.37 -13.96
N GLU A 176 -13.46 21.34 -14.14
CA GLU A 176 -12.47 20.91 -13.15
C GLU A 176 -11.40 21.99 -12.91
N ALA A 177 -10.87 22.58 -13.98
CA ALA A 177 -9.92 23.68 -13.88
C ALA A 177 -10.55 24.93 -13.23
N ALA A 178 -11.83 25.22 -13.47
CA ALA A 178 -12.56 26.32 -12.87
C ALA A 178 -12.91 26.06 -11.40
N ALA A 179 -13.07 24.82 -11.00
CA ALA A 179 -13.34 24.44 -9.61
C ALA A 179 -12.22 24.85 -8.66
N LYS A 180 -11.04 25.22 -9.20
CA LYS A 180 -9.88 25.80 -8.47
C LYS A 180 -9.72 25.17 -7.08
N ARG A 181 -9.84 23.86 -6.97
CA ARG A 181 -9.51 23.18 -5.71
C ARG A 181 -8.00 23.25 -5.56
N PRO A 182 -7.49 24.10 -4.67
CA PRO A 182 -6.04 24.16 -4.50
C PRO A 182 -5.58 22.78 -4.10
N ALA A 183 -4.58 22.28 -4.82
CA ALA A 183 -3.81 21.15 -4.35
C ALA A 183 -3.25 21.51 -2.98
N ASP A 184 -3.58 20.76 -1.95
CA ASP A 184 -2.92 20.86 -0.66
C ASP A 184 -1.87 19.75 -0.58
N PRO A 185 -0.61 20.02 -0.92
CA PRO A 185 0.45 19.03 -0.90
C PRO A 185 0.89 18.69 0.53
N GLN A 186 0.34 19.36 1.53
CA GLN A 186 0.70 19.12 2.92
C GLN A 186 -0.06 17.89 3.45
N LEU A 187 0.67 16.83 3.80
CA LEU A 187 0.11 15.69 4.51
C LEU A 187 -0.46 16.15 5.86
N LYS A 188 -1.68 15.69 6.15
CA LYS A 188 -2.35 15.90 7.44
C LYS A 188 -2.20 14.64 8.29
N PRO A 189 -2.38 14.75 9.62
CA PRO A 189 -2.47 13.58 10.48
C PRO A 189 -3.54 12.62 9.99
N ARG A 190 -3.33 11.32 10.15
CA ARG A 190 -4.35 10.31 9.86
C ARG A 190 -5.60 10.58 10.70
N GLY A 191 -6.78 10.41 10.10
CA GLY A 191 -8.07 10.76 10.69
C GLY A 191 -8.49 12.21 10.51
N PHE A 192 -7.65 13.08 9.93
CA PHE A 192 -7.93 14.52 9.77
C PHE A 192 -9.21 14.79 8.97
N TYR A 193 -9.44 14.03 7.91
CA TYR A 193 -10.63 14.19 7.05
C TYR A 193 -11.85 13.41 7.58
N GLY A 194 -11.70 12.74 8.74
CA GLY A 194 -12.75 11.99 9.41
C GLY A 194 -13.14 10.68 8.72
N ALA A 195 -14.07 9.97 9.33
CA ALA A 195 -14.61 8.72 8.84
C ALA A 195 -15.80 8.95 7.91
N ASN A 196 -15.98 8.04 6.95
CA ASN A 196 -17.17 7.93 6.11
C ASN A 196 -18.24 7.05 6.80
N VAL A 197 -19.35 6.78 6.10
CA VAL A 197 -20.46 5.95 6.64
C VAL A 197 -20.05 4.52 7.01
N ASN A 198 -18.97 4.00 6.43
CA ASN A 198 -18.43 2.68 6.73
C ASN A 198 -17.40 2.70 7.87
N GLY A 199 -17.07 3.87 8.42
CA GLY A 199 -16.03 4.04 9.44
C GLY A 199 -14.60 4.08 8.88
N VAL A 200 -14.43 4.13 7.56
CA VAL A 200 -13.13 4.28 6.90
C VAL A 200 -12.71 5.73 6.94
N GLU A 201 -11.54 6.00 7.51
CA GLU A 201 -11.02 7.37 7.66
C GLU A 201 -10.21 7.82 6.44
N ASP A 202 -10.24 9.13 6.17
CA ASP A 202 -9.46 9.85 5.16
C ASP A 202 -9.62 9.36 3.71
N PHE A 203 -10.64 8.58 3.38
CA PHE A 203 -10.85 8.18 2.00
C PHE A 203 -11.06 9.42 1.11
N GLY A 204 -10.29 9.50 0.01
CA GLY A 204 -10.28 10.66 -0.88
C GLY A 204 -9.49 11.87 -0.35
N GLY A 205 -8.81 11.74 0.82
CA GLY A 205 -7.93 12.74 1.42
C GLY A 205 -6.52 12.22 1.65
N ASN A 206 -5.58 13.09 1.98
CA ASN A 206 -4.17 12.83 2.20
C ASN A 206 -3.45 12.23 0.98
N VAL A 207 -3.64 10.94 0.73
CA VAL A 207 -2.99 10.21 -0.35
C VAL A 207 -4.03 9.58 -1.26
N TRP A 208 -3.66 9.36 -2.51
CA TRP A 208 -4.38 8.50 -3.43
C TRP A 208 -3.90 7.08 -3.24
N GLU A 209 -4.83 6.14 -3.17
CA GLU A 209 -4.59 4.81 -2.67
C GLU A 209 -4.50 3.79 -3.79
N TRP A 210 -3.41 3.02 -3.80
CA TRP A 210 -3.22 1.92 -4.73
C TRP A 210 -4.26 0.82 -4.52
N THR A 211 -4.78 0.29 -5.61
CA THR A 211 -5.59 -0.93 -5.64
C THR A 211 -4.88 -2.05 -6.41
N SER A 212 -5.36 -3.28 -6.25
CA SER A 212 -4.84 -4.45 -6.99
C SER A 212 -5.44 -4.60 -8.39
N THR A 213 -6.37 -3.72 -8.79
CA THR A 213 -7.06 -3.82 -10.07
C THR A 213 -6.20 -3.27 -11.19
N CYS A 214 -5.94 -4.10 -12.19
CA CYS A 214 -5.24 -3.71 -13.41
C CYS A 214 -6.08 -2.76 -14.27
N TYR A 215 -5.43 -1.91 -15.05
CA TYR A 215 -6.08 -1.17 -16.12
C TYR A 215 -6.54 -2.12 -17.22
N VAL A 216 -7.78 -1.96 -17.68
CA VAL A 216 -8.37 -2.78 -18.74
C VAL A 216 -8.79 -1.92 -19.91
N ARG A 217 -8.45 -2.35 -21.14
CA ARG A 217 -9.02 -1.79 -22.36
C ARG A 217 -10.05 -2.78 -22.91
N THR A 218 -11.30 -2.34 -23.02
CA THR A 218 -12.42 -3.17 -23.46
C THR A 218 -12.99 -2.64 -24.76
N THR A 219 -13.08 -3.49 -25.78
CA THR A 219 -13.80 -3.18 -27.03
C THR A 219 -15.15 -3.86 -26.97
N LEU A 220 -16.21 -3.09 -27.19
CA LEU A 220 -17.57 -3.60 -27.25
C LEU A 220 -17.94 -3.93 -28.71
N ALA A 221 -18.77 -4.92 -28.87
CA ALA A 221 -19.36 -5.30 -30.16
C ALA A 221 -20.30 -4.19 -30.68
N SER A 222 -20.84 -4.38 -31.86
CA SER A 222 -21.74 -3.42 -32.52
C SER A 222 -23.03 -3.12 -31.74
N ASP A 223 -23.46 -4.04 -30.87
CA ASP A 223 -24.58 -3.86 -29.95
C ASP A 223 -24.27 -2.92 -28.77
N ARG A 224 -22.99 -2.54 -28.56
CA ARG A 224 -22.46 -1.74 -27.47
C ARG A 224 -22.73 -2.31 -26.07
N LEU A 225 -23.06 -3.57 -25.98
CA LEU A 225 -23.34 -4.29 -24.73
C LEU A 225 -22.42 -5.47 -24.53
N SER A 226 -22.20 -6.23 -25.59
CA SER A 226 -21.35 -7.42 -25.52
C SER A 226 -19.87 -7.04 -25.63
N ILE A 227 -19.04 -7.68 -24.82
CA ILE A 227 -17.57 -7.52 -24.90
C ILE A 227 -17.07 -8.37 -26.07
N GLU A 228 -16.47 -7.70 -27.06
CA GLU A 228 -15.79 -8.37 -28.18
C GLU A 228 -14.35 -8.74 -27.79
N HIS A 229 -13.67 -7.83 -27.13
CA HIS A 229 -12.29 -8.02 -26.69
C HIS A 229 -12.00 -7.23 -25.41
N ALA A 230 -11.21 -7.82 -24.49
CA ALA A 230 -10.69 -7.15 -23.33
C ALA A 230 -9.21 -7.49 -23.16
N THR A 231 -8.40 -6.48 -22.85
CA THR A 231 -6.97 -6.64 -22.60
C THR A 231 -6.61 -6.03 -21.26
N ASP A 232 -6.10 -6.85 -20.37
CA ASP A 232 -5.56 -6.43 -19.08
C ASP A 232 -4.14 -5.90 -19.26
N ASN A 233 -3.87 -4.74 -18.68
CA ASN A 233 -2.53 -4.17 -18.59
C ASN A 233 -2.15 -3.99 -17.11
N CYS A 234 -1.58 -5.03 -16.52
CA CYS A 234 -1.14 -5.01 -15.13
C CYS A 234 0.20 -4.28 -14.91
N GLY A 235 0.75 -3.61 -15.91
CA GLY A 235 1.78 -2.59 -15.75
C GLY A 235 1.23 -1.25 -15.24
N VAL A 236 -0.12 -1.11 -15.25
CA VAL A 236 -0.86 0.06 -14.79
C VAL A 236 -1.99 -0.41 -13.87
N HIS A 237 -2.12 0.21 -12.70
CA HIS A 237 -3.17 -0.11 -11.74
C HIS A 237 -4.08 1.07 -11.51
N VAL A 238 -5.29 0.74 -11.06
CA VAL A 238 -6.26 1.72 -10.56
C VAL A 238 -5.78 2.28 -9.24
N ILE A 239 -5.85 3.59 -9.10
CA ILE A 239 -5.70 4.31 -7.84
C ILE A 239 -7.00 5.05 -7.53
N GLU A 240 -7.38 5.08 -6.27
CA GLU A 240 -8.60 5.75 -5.80
C GLU A 240 -8.23 6.92 -4.88
N GLY A 241 -8.87 8.05 -5.08
CA GLY A 241 -8.63 9.26 -4.31
C GLY A 241 -9.82 10.20 -4.40
N ARG A 242 -9.60 11.46 -4.78
CA ARG A 242 -10.69 12.41 -5.05
C ARG A 242 -11.56 11.97 -6.23
N HIS A 243 -10.97 11.23 -7.14
CA HIS A 243 -11.61 10.49 -8.22
C HIS A 243 -10.70 9.30 -8.56
N ARG A 244 -11.16 8.42 -9.40
CA ARG A 244 -10.34 7.33 -9.92
C ARG A 244 -9.30 7.85 -10.92
N ALA A 245 -8.11 7.26 -10.89
CA ALA A 245 -7.08 7.46 -11.89
C ALA A 245 -6.30 6.17 -12.15
N TYR A 246 -5.39 6.20 -13.10
CA TYR A 246 -4.60 5.05 -13.52
C TYR A 246 -3.12 5.40 -13.48
N MET A 247 -2.30 4.55 -12.85
CA MET A 247 -0.91 4.85 -12.59
C MET A 247 -0.03 3.64 -12.89
N SER A 248 1.12 3.87 -13.54
CA SER A 248 2.10 2.82 -13.77
C SER A 248 2.74 2.36 -12.47
N ASN A 249 3.01 1.04 -12.37
CA ASN A 249 3.42 0.36 -11.14
C ASN A 249 4.65 0.90 -10.44
N PHE A 250 5.55 1.54 -11.18
CA PHE A 250 6.83 2.04 -10.65
C PHE A 250 6.78 3.52 -10.26
N ILE A 251 5.68 4.22 -10.54
CA ILE A 251 5.53 5.65 -10.25
C ILE A 251 5.31 5.84 -8.74
N ARG A 252 6.02 6.80 -8.17
CA ARG A 252 5.95 7.22 -6.77
C ARG A 252 5.44 8.65 -6.60
N ASP A 253 5.68 9.50 -7.62
CA ASP A 253 5.16 10.86 -7.68
C ASP A 253 3.96 10.91 -8.62
N GLY A 254 2.79 11.09 -8.07
CA GLY A 254 1.54 11.14 -8.82
C GLY A 254 1.47 12.23 -9.90
N LYS A 255 2.25 13.30 -9.74
CA LYS A 255 2.31 14.40 -10.72
C LYS A 255 3.10 14.02 -11.98
N SER A 256 4.03 13.06 -11.86
CA SER A 256 4.97 12.72 -12.94
C SER A 256 4.47 11.62 -13.87
N GLY A 257 3.42 10.87 -13.55
CA GLY A 257 3.18 9.60 -14.23
C GLY A 257 1.75 9.21 -14.53
N GLY A 258 0.78 10.07 -14.30
CA GLY A 258 -0.62 9.72 -14.48
C GLY A 258 -1.17 10.01 -15.86
N CYS A 259 -1.84 9.03 -16.48
CA CYS A 259 -2.85 9.28 -17.51
C CYS A 259 -4.17 9.71 -16.83
N ALA A 260 -4.11 10.56 -15.82
CA ALA A 260 -5.28 11.03 -15.14
C ALA A 260 -5.84 12.24 -15.89
N ALA A 261 -7.00 12.08 -16.44
CA ALA A 261 -7.85 13.21 -16.73
C ALA A 261 -8.37 13.74 -15.38
N GLY A 262 -8.20 15.02 -15.11
CA GLY A 262 -8.56 15.64 -13.84
C GLY A 262 -7.37 16.16 -13.05
N THR A 263 -7.58 16.38 -11.75
CA THR A 263 -6.53 16.83 -10.85
C THR A 263 -5.55 15.67 -10.59
N PRO A 264 -4.24 15.83 -10.86
CA PRO A 264 -3.28 14.78 -10.58
C PRO A 264 -3.17 14.56 -9.06
N PRO A 265 -2.88 13.32 -8.62
CA PRO A 265 -2.63 13.03 -7.21
C PRO A 265 -1.41 13.80 -6.70
N GLU A 266 -1.55 14.41 -5.54
CA GLU A 266 -0.44 15.05 -4.85
C GLU A 266 0.53 14.01 -4.29
N HIS A 267 -0.02 12.95 -3.72
CA HIS A 267 0.72 11.87 -3.07
C HIS A 267 0.11 10.51 -3.36
N LEU A 268 0.95 9.50 -3.51
CA LEU A 268 0.57 8.09 -3.65
C LEU A 268 0.86 7.36 -2.35
N GLY A 269 -0.13 6.65 -1.85
CA GLY A 269 -0.08 5.83 -0.65
C GLY A 269 -1.01 4.63 -0.78
N PHE A 270 -1.39 4.00 0.32
CA PHE A 270 -2.28 2.83 0.28
C PHE A 270 -2.85 2.49 1.65
N ARG A 271 -3.86 1.63 1.64
CA ARG A 271 -4.34 0.84 2.78
C ARG A 271 -4.51 -0.61 2.37
N LEU A 272 -4.68 -1.51 3.33
CA LEU A 272 -4.77 -2.93 3.06
C LEU A 272 -6.13 -3.52 3.49
N VAL A 273 -6.52 -4.57 2.80
CA VAL A 273 -7.59 -5.50 3.18
C VAL A 273 -6.95 -6.67 3.91
N ARG A 274 -7.59 -7.09 5.00
CA ARG A 274 -7.23 -8.30 5.72
C ARG A 274 -8.17 -9.44 5.30
N GLU A 275 -7.59 -10.53 4.85
CA GLU A 275 -8.32 -11.76 4.60
C GLU A 275 -8.58 -12.50 5.92
N ASP A 276 -9.70 -13.21 6.01
CA ASP A 276 -10.02 -14.04 7.17
C ASP A 276 -9.11 -15.28 7.30
N THR A 277 -8.38 -15.59 6.23
CA THR A 277 -7.42 -16.70 6.20
C THR A 277 -6.12 -16.31 6.89
N ARG A 278 -5.72 -17.11 7.88
CA ARG A 278 -4.37 -17.01 8.45
C ARG A 278 -3.39 -17.73 7.51
N PHE A 279 -2.17 -17.21 7.42
CA PHE A 279 -1.07 -17.97 6.82
C PHE A 279 -0.98 -19.35 7.50
N PRO A 280 -0.86 -20.44 6.76
CA PRO A 280 -0.59 -21.73 7.38
C PRO A 280 0.65 -21.59 8.26
N ALA A 281 0.56 -22.01 9.52
CA ALA A 281 1.59 -21.84 10.55
C ALA A 281 2.99 -22.33 10.10
N ILE A 282 3.05 -23.27 9.16
CA ILE A 282 4.29 -23.79 8.57
C ILE A 282 4.98 -22.75 7.67
N ALA A 283 4.22 -22.00 6.88
CA ALA A 283 4.78 -20.95 6.01
C ALA A 283 5.31 -19.76 6.83
N TRP A 284 4.61 -19.42 7.89
CA TRP A 284 5.00 -18.36 8.81
C TRP A 284 6.29 -18.71 9.60
N THR A 285 6.40 -19.94 10.12
CA THR A 285 7.62 -20.42 10.80
C THR A 285 8.82 -20.50 9.86
N MET A 286 8.62 -20.90 8.62
CA MET A 286 9.70 -20.98 7.63
C MET A 286 10.16 -19.59 7.16
N ALA A 287 9.23 -18.62 7.01
CA ALA A 287 9.58 -17.25 6.69
C ALA A 287 10.37 -16.58 7.83
N ARG A 288 9.95 -16.77 9.09
CA ARG A 288 10.69 -16.30 10.26
C ARG A 288 12.06 -16.97 10.42
N LEU A 289 12.15 -18.28 10.19
CA LEU A 289 13.43 -19.00 10.21
C LEU A 289 14.38 -18.51 9.11
N ARG A 290 13.87 -18.21 7.91
CA ARG A 290 14.69 -17.62 6.83
C ARG A 290 15.15 -16.20 7.16
N ALA A 291 14.34 -15.40 7.85
CA ALA A 291 14.72 -14.06 8.29
C ALA A 291 15.76 -14.07 9.42
N LEU A 292 15.83 -15.15 10.20
CA LEU A 292 16.78 -15.33 11.29
C LEU A 292 18.11 -16.01 10.85
N LEU A 293 18.14 -16.63 9.67
CA LEU A 293 19.35 -17.20 9.12
C LEU A 293 20.15 -16.08 8.42
N PRO A 294 21.39 -15.78 8.90
CA PRO A 294 22.24 -14.84 8.19
C PRO A 294 22.44 -15.36 6.76
N SER A 295 22.16 -14.50 5.78
CA SER A 295 22.45 -14.79 4.39
C SER A 295 23.94 -15.11 4.25
N PHE A 296 24.29 -16.39 4.12
CA PHE A 296 25.58 -16.79 3.60
C PHE A 296 25.67 -16.22 2.19
N ARG A 297 26.32 -15.06 2.05
CA ARG A 297 26.82 -14.62 0.76
C ARG A 297 27.85 -15.66 0.34
N SER A 298 27.53 -16.45 -0.66
CA SER A 298 28.53 -17.19 -1.41
C SER A 298 29.51 -16.17 -2.00
N ALA A 299 30.68 -16.12 -1.40
CA ALA A 299 31.85 -15.57 -2.04
C ALA A 299 32.25 -16.58 -3.12
N ASP A 300 31.84 -16.31 -4.35
CA ASP A 300 32.45 -16.91 -5.52
C ASP A 300 32.92 -15.80 -6.44
N SER A 301 34.21 -15.87 -6.71
CA SER A 301 35.17 -15.13 -7.48
C SER A 301 34.69 -14.51 -8.79
#